data_34309eb1bd1a305a82bc6326b834c94f
#
_entry.id   34309eb1bd1a305a82bc6326b834c94f
#
_cell.length_a   1.000
_cell.length_b   1.000
_cell.length_c   1.000
_cell.angle_alpha   90.00
_cell.angle_beta   90.00
_cell.angle_gamma   90.00
#
_symmetry.space_group_name_H-M   'P 1'
#
loop_
_entity.id
_entity.type
_entity.pdbx_description
1 polymer ?
#
loop_
_entity_poly.entity_id
_entity_poly.type
_entity_poly.pdbx_seq_one_letter_code
_entity_poly.pdbx_strand_id
1 'polypeptide(L)'
;MQRFANKIAVVTGGGRGIGQEIARALAAEGAKVAVVSRSESSCGKAAEEINADFPGSCTAYAVDVADHAAVQELSKKIGDEIGAVNILVNNAGVTRDGLLMRMKEEDWDTVLDTNLKGAFNTVKAFMRPLMKAEDPRIINIASVVGIIGNAGQANYSASKAGLIGFTKAVARELSGRQVTCNAVAPGFIKTDMTDELTDAQKNAVVGNIPLGSFGETKDIAAMVAFLASKEARYITGQVFAVDGGMTM
;
A
#
# COMPACT_ATOMS: atom_id res chain seq x y z
N MET A 1 -20.96 6.51 8.13
CA MET A 1 -20.47 7.90 8.06
C MET A 1 -19.56 8.00 6.83
N GLN A 2 -19.75 8.92 5.92
CA GLN A 2 -18.93 9.02 4.69
C GLN A 2 -17.74 9.96 4.91
N ARG A 3 -16.69 9.45 5.60
CA ARG A 3 -15.48 10.23 5.91
C ARG A 3 -14.74 10.73 4.67
N PHE A 4 -14.89 10.03 3.54
CA PHE A 4 -14.17 10.32 2.31
C PHE A 4 -15.08 10.83 1.18
N ALA A 5 -16.25 11.35 1.51
CA ALA A 5 -17.11 12.00 0.51
C ALA A 5 -16.34 13.08 -0.25
N ASN A 6 -16.40 13.03 -1.59
CA ASN A 6 -15.66 13.92 -2.51
C ASN A 6 -14.12 13.78 -2.48
N LYS A 7 -13.56 12.75 -1.83
CA LYS A 7 -12.14 12.46 -1.88
C LYS A 7 -11.83 11.46 -2.99
N ILE A 8 -10.66 11.60 -3.60
CA ILE A 8 -10.15 10.69 -4.62
C ILE A 8 -8.92 9.98 -4.06
N ALA A 9 -8.96 8.66 -4.09
CA ALA A 9 -7.90 7.80 -3.61
C ALA A 9 -7.26 7.02 -4.77
N VAL A 10 -5.95 6.87 -4.75
CA VAL A 10 -5.20 5.95 -5.62
C VAL A 10 -4.64 4.84 -4.76
N VAL A 11 -4.92 3.58 -5.12
CA VAL A 11 -4.41 2.40 -4.41
C VAL A 11 -3.63 1.53 -5.39
N THR A 12 -2.30 1.51 -5.24
CA THR A 12 -1.44 0.65 -6.05
C THR A 12 -1.43 -0.77 -5.51
N GLY A 13 -1.30 -1.76 -6.39
CA GLY A 13 -1.47 -3.17 -6.00
C GLY A 13 -2.89 -3.48 -5.52
N GLY A 14 -3.88 -2.69 -5.95
CA GLY A 14 -5.27 -2.76 -5.48
C GLY A 14 -6.11 -3.88 -6.10
N GLY A 15 -5.52 -4.73 -6.96
CA GLY A 15 -6.25 -5.77 -7.67
C GLY A 15 -6.59 -7.03 -6.84
N ARG A 16 -6.02 -7.20 -5.64
CA ARG A 16 -6.28 -8.33 -4.73
C ARG A 16 -5.77 -8.05 -3.31
N GLY A 17 -6.13 -8.94 -2.39
CA GLY A 17 -5.60 -8.98 -1.02
C GLY A 17 -5.74 -7.68 -0.25
N ILE A 18 -4.67 -7.25 0.42
CA ILE A 18 -4.66 -6.03 1.24
C ILE A 18 -5.05 -4.80 0.43
N GLY A 19 -4.51 -4.64 -0.78
CA GLY A 19 -4.79 -3.47 -1.60
C GLY A 19 -6.25 -3.37 -2.05
N GLN A 20 -6.86 -4.49 -2.41
CA GLN A 20 -8.29 -4.53 -2.77
C GLN A 20 -9.17 -4.19 -1.57
N GLU A 21 -8.85 -4.72 -0.37
CA GLU A 21 -9.59 -4.43 0.84
C GLU A 21 -9.47 -2.97 1.26
N ILE A 22 -8.28 -2.37 1.10
CA ILE A 22 -8.08 -0.92 1.30
C ILE A 22 -8.97 -0.12 0.34
N ALA A 23 -8.97 -0.48 -0.94
CA ALA A 23 -9.80 0.19 -1.94
C ALA A 23 -11.30 0.08 -1.60
N ARG A 24 -11.75 -1.10 -1.20
CA ARG A 24 -13.12 -1.37 -0.73
C ARG A 24 -13.48 -0.53 0.49
N ALA A 25 -12.61 -0.47 1.50
CA ALA A 25 -12.86 0.30 2.71
C ALA A 25 -12.98 1.81 2.44
N LEU A 26 -12.12 2.36 1.57
CA LEU A 26 -12.21 3.76 1.17
C LEU A 26 -13.48 4.07 0.36
N ALA A 27 -13.87 3.17 -0.57
CA ALA A 27 -15.08 3.29 -1.35
C ALA A 27 -16.34 3.22 -0.48
N ALA A 28 -16.39 2.31 0.50
CA ALA A 28 -17.49 2.17 1.46
C ALA A 28 -17.76 3.46 2.25
N GLU A 29 -16.73 4.29 2.43
CA GLU A 29 -16.82 5.57 3.13
C GLU A 29 -16.88 6.79 2.19
N GLY A 30 -17.19 6.56 0.91
CA GLY A 30 -17.55 7.59 -0.05
C GLY A 30 -16.41 8.10 -0.93
N ALA A 31 -15.21 7.50 -0.90
CA ALA A 31 -14.17 7.87 -1.83
C ALA A 31 -14.44 7.37 -3.25
N LYS A 32 -13.98 8.13 -4.26
CA LYS A 32 -13.73 7.58 -5.59
C LYS A 32 -12.32 6.98 -5.60
N VAL A 33 -12.18 5.72 -6.01
CA VAL A 33 -10.93 4.98 -5.91
C VAL A 33 -10.41 4.58 -7.29
N ALA A 34 -9.18 4.98 -7.59
CA ALA A 34 -8.41 4.44 -8.71
C ALA A 34 -7.62 3.20 -8.22
N VAL A 35 -8.03 2.03 -8.65
CA VAL A 35 -7.31 0.77 -8.39
C VAL A 35 -6.27 0.55 -9.48
N VAL A 36 -4.99 0.48 -9.06
CA VAL A 36 -3.86 0.33 -9.98
C VAL A 36 -3.21 -1.04 -9.78
N SER A 37 -3.02 -1.80 -10.86
CA SER A 37 -2.21 -3.01 -10.86
C SER A 37 -1.55 -3.23 -12.22
N ARG A 38 -0.58 -4.16 -12.33
CA ARG A 38 0.06 -4.47 -13.61
C ARG A 38 -0.87 -5.19 -14.59
N SER A 39 -1.77 -6.00 -14.06
CA SER A 39 -2.70 -6.80 -14.86
C SER A 39 -4.05 -6.11 -14.94
N GLU A 40 -4.50 -5.83 -16.16
CA GLU A 40 -5.82 -5.28 -16.43
C GLU A 40 -6.93 -6.18 -15.89
N SER A 41 -6.79 -7.50 -16.04
CA SER A 41 -7.77 -8.46 -15.51
C SER A 41 -7.86 -8.41 -13.99
N SER A 42 -6.74 -8.16 -13.27
CA SER A 42 -6.74 -8.08 -11.81
C SER A 42 -7.40 -6.79 -11.30
N CYS A 43 -7.01 -5.62 -11.82
CA CYS A 43 -7.63 -4.36 -11.38
C CYS A 43 -9.08 -4.23 -11.88
N GLY A 44 -9.38 -4.74 -13.08
CA GLY A 44 -10.74 -4.75 -13.61
C GLY A 44 -11.70 -5.55 -12.73
N LYS A 45 -11.34 -6.80 -12.41
CA LYS A 45 -12.13 -7.65 -11.52
C LYS A 45 -12.34 -6.98 -10.15
N ALA A 46 -11.28 -6.44 -9.54
CA ALA A 46 -11.40 -5.74 -8.25
C ALA A 46 -12.34 -4.53 -8.33
N ALA A 47 -12.26 -3.75 -9.41
CA ALA A 47 -13.15 -2.60 -9.61
C ALA A 47 -14.61 -3.03 -9.82
N GLU A 48 -14.86 -4.11 -10.56
CA GLU A 48 -16.22 -4.68 -10.73
C GLU A 48 -16.81 -5.13 -9.39
N GLU A 49 -16.04 -5.88 -8.59
CA GLU A 49 -16.47 -6.36 -7.28
C GLU A 49 -16.74 -5.20 -6.29
N ILE A 50 -15.92 -4.15 -6.31
CA ILE A 50 -16.15 -2.96 -5.47
C ILE A 50 -17.35 -2.17 -5.95
N ASN A 51 -17.51 -2.01 -7.26
CA ASN A 51 -18.66 -1.31 -7.84
C ASN A 51 -19.98 -2.06 -7.68
N ALA A 52 -19.97 -3.38 -7.50
CA ALA A 52 -21.17 -4.15 -7.17
C ALA A 52 -21.75 -3.73 -5.81
N ASP A 53 -20.88 -3.44 -4.83
CA ASP A 53 -21.28 -2.99 -3.49
C ASP A 53 -21.46 -1.45 -3.43
N PHE A 54 -20.62 -0.70 -4.16
CA PHE A 54 -20.55 0.77 -4.14
C PHE A 54 -20.53 1.32 -5.57
N PRO A 55 -21.68 1.43 -6.24
CA PRO A 55 -21.77 1.76 -7.67
C PRO A 55 -21.04 3.05 -8.06
N GLY A 56 -20.17 2.96 -9.07
CA GLY A 56 -19.41 4.10 -9.62
C GLY A 56 -18.30 4.64 -8.73
N SER A 57 -17.94 3.93 -7.66
CA SER A 57 -16.88 4.35 -6.74
C SER A 57 -15.46 3.94 -7.17
N CYS A 58 -15.31 2.98 -8.08
CA CYS A 58 -14.02 2.40 -8.41
C CYS A 58 -13.74 2.39 -9.92
N THR A 59 -12.53 2.80 -10.30
CA THR A 59 -12.02 2.75 -11.68
C THR A 59 -10.70 2.01 -11.70
N ALA A 60 -10.53 1.11 -12.69
CA ALA A 60 -9.34 0.29 -12.85
C ALA A 60 -8.32 0.92 -13.80
N TYR A 61 -7.02 0.79 -13.46
CA TYR A 61 -5.90 1.21 -14.30
C TYR A 61 -4.79 0.15 -14.32
N ALA A 62 -4.41 -0.28 -15.52
CA ALA A 62 -3.31 -1.25 -15.70
C ALA A 62 -2.00 -0.51 -15.92
N VAL A 63 -1.13 -0.46 -14.89
CA VAL A 63 0.18 0.19 -14.94
C VAL A 63 1.17 -0.55 -14.04
N ASP A 64 2.42 -0.72 -14.53
CA ASP A 64 3.53 -1.14 -13.69
C ASP A 64 4.12 0.08 -12.97
N VAL A 65 4.10 0.06 -11.64
CA VAL A 65 4.64 1.16 -10.81
C VAL A 65 6.15 1.32 -10.93
N ALA A 66 6.87 0.28 -11.40
CA ALA A 66 8.30 0.35 -11.68
C ALA A 66 8.63 1.22 -12.90
N ASP A 67 7.67 1.38 -13.83
CA ASP A 67 7.81 2.25 -15.01
C ASP A 67 7.49 3.70 -14.65
N HIS A 68 8.55 4.53 -14.57
CA HIS A 68 8.42 5.94 -14.22
C HIS A 68 7.57 6.74 -15.22
N ALA A 69 7.71 6.50 -16.53
CA ALA A 69 6.98 7.23 -17.55
C ALA A 69 5.50 6.87 -17.53
N ALA A 70 5.18 5.58 -17.44
CA ALA A 70 3.80 5.10 -17.35
C ALA A 70 3.08 5.66 -16.10
N VAL A 71 3.77 5.77 -14.96
CA VAL A 71 3.20 6.35 -13.72
C VAL A 71 2.95 7.87 -13.87
N GLN A 72 3.81 8.60 -14.60
CA GLN A 72 3.57 10.02 -14.88
C GLN A 72 2.31 10.21 -15.77
N GLU A 73 2.14 9.38 -16.78
CA GLU A 73 0.95 9.40 -17.64
C GLU A 73 -0.31 9.01 -16.86
N LEU A 74 -0.21 7.99 -16.00
CA LEU A 74 -1.30 7.59 -15.12
C LEU A 74 -1.80 8.74 -14.24
N SER A 75 -0.87 9.51 -13.66
CA SER A 75 -1.25 10.65 -12.81
C SER A 75 -2.05 11.71 -13.58
N LYS A 76 -1.68 11.99 -14.83
CA LYS A 76 -2.44 12.90 -15.70
C LYS A 76 -3.82 12.31 -16.01
N LYS A 77 -3.85 11.06 -16.45
CA LYS A 77 -5.09 10.36 -16.81
C LYS A 77 -6.09 10.33 -15.67
N ILE A 78 -5.66 10.00 -14.44
CA ILE A 78 -6.54 10.03 -13.26
C ILE A 78 -7.03 11.45 -12.98
N GLY A 79 -6.17 12.46 -13.12
CA GLY A 79 -6.55 13.86 -12.96
C GLY A 79 -7.65 14.30 -13.92
N ASP A 80 -7.58 13.86 -15.16
CA ASP A 80 -8.52 14.21 -16.23
C ASP A 80 -9.85 13.43 -16.10
N GLU A 81 -9.80 12.14 -15.74
CA GLU A 81 -10.97 11.24 -15.72
C GLU A 81 -11.74 11.27 -14.39
N ILE A 82 -11.04 11.37 -13.25
CA ILE A 82 -11.65 11.25 -11.92
C ILE A 82 -11.53 12.56 -11.15
N GLY A 83 -10.38 13.25 -11.26
CA GLY A 83 -10.09 14.52 -10.60
C GLY A 83 -8.83 14.51 -9.73
N ALA A 84 -8.70 15.54 -8.87
CA ALA A 84 -7.50 15.76 -8.05
C ALA A 84 -7.39 14.74 -6.91
N VAL A 85 -6.28 14.01 -6.85
CA VAL A 85 -6.02 12.97 -5.85
C VAL A 85 -5.77 13.59 -4.47
N ASN A 86 -6.49 13.09 -3.46
CA ASN A 86 -6.33 13.44 -2.06
C ASN A 86 -5.55 12.38 -1.28
N ILE A 87 -5.72 11.09 -1.62
CA ILE A 87 -5.19 9.96 -0.88
C ILE A 87 -4.37 9.09 -1.83
N LEU A 88 -3.11 8.86 -1.50
CA LEU A 88 -2.23 7.94 -2.22
C LEU A 88 -1.82 6.80 -1.29
N VAL A 89 -2.19 5.57 -1.67
CA VAL A 89 -1.79 4.35 -0.96
C VAL A 89 -0.81 3.55 -1.83
N ASN A 90 0.44 3.52 -1.42
CA ASN A 90 1.49 2.72 -2.04
C ASN A 90 1.50 1.33 -1.40
N ASN A 91 0.72 0.41 -2.00
CA ASN A 91 0.61 -0.97 -1.55
C ASN A 91 1.23 -1.96 -2.55
N ALA A 92 1.47 -1.59 -3.81
CA ALA A 92 2.11 -2.48 -4.77
C ALA A 92 3.43 -3.05 -4.23
N GLY A 93 3.58 -4.37 -4.31
CA GLY A 93 4.78 -5.04 -3.85
C GLY A 93 4.83 -6.50 -4.30
N VAL A 94 6.04 -7.00 -4.37
CA VAL A 94 6.36 -8.40 -4.72
C VAL A 94 7.41 -8.93 -3.76
N THR A 95 7.47 -10.26 -3.64
CA THR A 95 8.56 -10.98 -2.97
C THR A 95 9.30 -11.85 -4.00
N ARG A 96 10.59 -12.07 -3.77
CA ARG A 96 11.45 -13.03 -4.46
C ARG A 96 12.39 -13.59 -3.40
N ASP A 97 11.87 -14.55 -2.65
CA ASP A 97 12.53 -15.08 -1.47
C ASP A 97 13.63 -16.05 -1.85
N GLY A 98 14.75 -16.01 -1.15
CA GLY A 98 15.91 -16.85 -1.35
C GLY A 98 17.03 -16.50 -0.40
N LEU A 99 17.85 -17.50 -0.01
CA LEU A 99 19.03 -17.24 0.80
C LEU A 99 20.00 -16.30 0.06
N LEU A 100 20.58 -15.34 0.77
CA LEU A 100 21.41 -14.27 0.18
C LEU A 100 22.52 -14.84 -0.74
N MET A 101 23.17 -15.93 -0.35
CA MET A 101 24.21 -16.57 -1.15
C MET A 101 23.72 -17.16 -2.50
N ARG A 102 22.43 -17.30 -2.69
CA ARG A 102 21.80 -17.86 -3.92
C ARG A 102 20.87 -16.86 -4.58
N MET A 103 20.70 -15.68 -4.00
CA MET A 103 19.82 -14.62 -4.53
C MET A 103 20.42 -14.07 -5.81
N LYS A 104 19.59 -14.03 -6.86
CA LYS A 104 20.00 -13.47 -8.15
C LYS A 104 19.84 -11.94 -8.12
N GLU A 105 20.65 -11.25 -8.90
CA GLU A 105 20.56 -9.79 -9.07
C GLU A 105 19.18 -9.38 -9.59
N GLU A 106 18.62 -10.14 -10.55
CA GLU A 106 17.29 -9.86 -11.09
C GLU A 106 16.16 -9.97 -10.04
N ASP A 107 16.30 -10.89 -9.07
CA ASP A 107 15.34 -11.02 -7.96
C ASP A 107 15.45 -9.84 -6.99
N TRP A 108 16.67 -9.38 -6.74
CA TRP A 108 16.94 -8.19 -5.95
C TRP A 108 16.35 -6.94 -6.62
N ASP A 109 16.68 -6.69 -7.88
CA ASP A 109 16.24 -5.53 -8.64
C ASP A 109 14.72 -5.50 -8.80
N THR A 110 14.10 -6.64 -9.12
CA THR A 110 12.63 -6.75 -9.24
C THR A 110 11.92 -6.31 -7.96
N VAL A 111 12.44 -6.72 -6.80
CA VAL A 111 11.84 -6.37 -5.50
C VAL A 111 12.04 -4.90 -5.17
N LEU A 112 13.25 -4.36 -5.36
CA LEU A 112 13.52 -2.95 -5.09
C LEU A 112 12.80 -2.03 -6.07
N ASP A 113 12.78 -2.36 -7.35
CA ASP A 113 12.11 -1.56 -8.38
C ASP A 113 10.60 -1.50 -8.14
N THR A 114 9.97 -2.62 -7.77
CA THR A 114 8.53 -2.62 -7.51
C THR A 114 8.20 -1.97 -6.16
N ASN A 115 8.85 -2.42 -5.07
CA ASN A 115 8.41 -2.08 -3.71
C ASN A 115 8.86 -0.69 -3.26
N LEU A 116 10.05 -0.24 -3.68
CA LEU A 116 10.64 1.03 -3.23
C LEU A 116 10.62 2.10 -4.33
N LYS A 117 11.19 1.80 -5.49
CA LYS A 117 11.21 2.74 -6.62
C LYS A 117 9.79 3.00 -7.14
N GLY A 118 8.91 1.99 -7.15
CA GLY A 118 7.50 2.16 -7.48
C GLY A 118 6.79 3.17 -6.58
N ALA A 119 7.03 3.12 -5.27
CA ALA A 119 6.50 4.10 -4.33
C ALA A 119 7.10 5.51 -4.56
N PHE A 120 8.39 5.60 -4.87
CA PHE A 120 9.00 6.88 -5.29
C PHE A 120 8.35 7.42 -6.56
N ASN A 121 8.14 6.59 -7.59
CA ASN A 121 7.53 7.00 -8.86
C ASN A 121 6.12 7.57 -8.63
N THR A 122 5.29 6.89 -7.85
CA THR A 122 3.92 7.31 -7.56
C THR A 122 3.89 8.59 -6.73
N VAL A 123 4.68 8.67 -5.64
CA VAL A 123 4.75 9.91 -4.85
C VAL A 123 5.19 11.09 -5.72
N LYS A 124 6.22 10.92 -6.57
CA LYS A 124 6.71 11.97 -7.46
C LYS A 124 5.66 12.41 -8.48
N ALA A 125 4.91 11.48 -9.07
CA ALA A 125 3.87 11.77 -10.06
C ALA A 125 2.67 12.49 -9.45
N PHE A 126 2.24 12.06 -8.24
CA PHE A 126 1.09 12.63 -7.55
C PHE A 126 1.41 13.78 -6.59
N MET A 127 2.68 14.14 -6.41
CA MET A 127 3.09 15.18 -5.46
C MET A 127 2.40 16.53 -5.72
N ARG A 128 2.36 16.98 -6.97
CA ARG A 128 1.75 18.28 -7.30
C ARG A 128 0.24 18.31 -7.06
N PRO A 129 -0.56 17.29 -7.48
CA PRO A 129 -1.95 17.16 -7.09
C PRO A 129 -2.15 17.16 -5.57
N LEU A 130 -1.39 16.33 -4.84
CA LEU A 130 -1.49 16.21 -3.38
C LEU A 130 -1.21 17.53 -2.66
N MET A 131 -0.18 18.30 -3.06
CA MET A 131 0.11 19.60 -2.45
C MET A 131 -0.99 20.66 -2.65
N LYS A 132 -1.93 20.44 -3.57
CA LYS A 132 -3.07 21.34 -3.84
C LYS A 132 -4.39 20.80 -3.29
N ALA A 133 -4.41 19.53 -2.87
CA ALA A 133 -5.61 18.87 -2.39
C ALA A 133 -5.99 19.32 -0.97
N GLU A 134 -7.26 19.16 -0.63
CA GLU A 134 -7.74 19.27 0.74
C GLU A 134 -7.46 17.96 1.49
N ASP A 135 -6.86 18.05 2.69
CA ASP A 135 -6.49 16.91 3.55
C ASP A 135 -5.67 15.84 2.82
N PRO A 136 -4.51 16.19 2.23
CA PRO A 136 -3.74 15.23 1.45
C PRO A 136 -3.04 14.18 2.33
N ARG A 137 -3.08 12.92 1.89
CA ARG A 137 -2.57 11.76 2.65
C ARG A 137 -1.73 10.85 1.76
N ILE A 138 -0.57 10.45 2.24
CA ILE A 138 0.26 9.39 1.64
C ILE A 138 0.39 8.29 2.67
N ILE A 139 0.02 7.07 2.30
CA ILE A 139 0.15 5.88 3.14
C ILE A 139 0.98 4.83 2.39
N ASN A 140 2.10 4.43 2.95
CA ASN A 140 2.98 3.42 2.39
C ASN A 140 2.79 2.09 3.14
N ILE A 141 2.50 1.01 2.41
CA ILE A 141 2.38 -0.32 3.01
C ILE A 141 3.78 -0.95 3.06
N ALA A 142 4.39 -0.85 4.24
CA ALA A 142 5.66 -1.45 4.56
C ALA A 142 5.51 -2.94 4.92
N SER A 143 6.20 -3.43 5.92
CA SER A 143 6.07 -4.76 6.53
C SER A 143 6.82 -4.79 7.85
N VAL A 144 6.43 -5.67 8.78
CA VAL A 144 7.27 -6.00 9.95
C VAL A 144 8.65 -6.50 9.54
N VAL A 145 8.76 -7.19 8.40
CA VAL A 145 10.05 -7.65 7.85
C VAL A 145 10.99 -6.48 7.53
N GLY A 146 10.47 -5.30 7.22
CA GLY A 146 11.28 -4.08 7.08
C GLY A 146 11.74 -3.49 8.42
N ILE A 147 11.17 -3.95 9.55
CA ILE A 147 11.54 -3.51 10.91
C ILE A 147 12.54 -4.48 11.52
N ILE A 148 12.24 -5.80 11.49
CA ILE A 148 13.03 -6.83 12.21
C ILE A 148 13.93 -7.66 11.30
N GLY A 149 13.76 -7.60 9.97
CA GLY A 149 14.40 -8.51 9.03
C GLY A 149 13.76 -9.90 9.00
N ASN A 150 14.08 -10.69 7.97
CA ASN A 150 13.73 -12.11 7.92
C ASN A 150 14.75 -12.88 7.07
N ALA A 151 15.16 -14.04 7.51
CA ALA A 151 16.07 -14.91 6.76
C ALA A 151 15.42 -15.30 5.40
N GLY A 152 16.20 -15.23 4.32
CA GLY A 152 15.72 -15.50 2.96
C GLY A 152 14.97 -14.33 2.30
N GLN A 153 14.84 -13.19 2.97
CA GLN A 153 14.15 -12.00 2.46
C GLN A 153 15.01 -10.73 2.48
N ALA A 154 16.30 -10.85 2.18
CA ALA A 154 17.22 -9.71 2.24
C ALA A 154 16.78 -8.55 1.34
N ASN A 155 16.35 -8.83 0.09
CA ASN A 155 15.80 -7.87 -0.86
C ASN A 155 14.49 -7.24 -0.37
N TYR A 156 13.55 -8.05 0.11
CA TYR A 156 12.27 -7.59 0.61
C TYR A 156 12.44 -6.75 1.87
N SER A 157 13.24 -7.20 2.84
CA SER A 157 13.59 -6.45 4.05
C SER A 157 14.20 -5.09 3.70
N ALA A 158 15.18 -5.06 2.78
CA ALA A 158 15.82 -3.83 2.33
C ALA A 158 14.80 -2.88 1.69
N SER A 159 13.92 -3.39 0.81
CA SER A 159 12.90 -2.58 0.14
C SER A 159 11.90 -1.96 1.12
N LYS A 160 11.44 -2.74 2.13
CA LYS A 160 10.46 -2.27 3.13
C LYS A 160 11.08 -1.37 4.19
N ALA A 161 12.33 -1.62 4.60
CA ALA A 161 13.11 -0.71 5.43
C ALA A 161 13.39 0.62 4.71
N GLY A 162 13.78 0.56 3.43
CA GLY A 162 13.94 1.74 2.57
C GLY A 162 12.64 2.55 2.46
N LEU A 163 11.50 1.88 2.33
CA LEU A 163 10.19 2.53 2.28
C LEU A 163 9.83 3.26 3.59
N ILE A 164 10.24 2.70 4.74
CA ILE A 164 10.11 3.36 6.04
C ILE A 164 10.96 4.64 6.10
N GLY A 165 12.22 4.58 5.66
CA GLY A 165 13.09 5.75 5.55
C GLY A 165 12.54 6.80 4.59
N PHE A 166 12.07 6.37 3.40
CA PHE A 166 11.43 7.22 2.41
C PHE A 166 10.18 7.92 2.96
N THR A 167 9.34 7.20 3.71
CA THR A 167 8.15 7.78 4.38
C THR A 167 8.51 8.96 5.27
N LYS A 168 9.55 8.83 6.09
CA LYS A 168 10.00 9.89 7.01
C LYS A 168 10.57 11.11 6.26
N ALA A 169 11.31 10.87 5.18
CA ALA A 169 11.86 11.95 4.35
C ALA A 169 10.73 12.74 3.65
N VAL A 170 9.80 12.04 3.01
CA VAL A 170 8.63 12.65 2.33
C VAL A 170 7.75 13.41 3.32
N ALA A 171 7.53 12.87 4.53
CA ALA A 171 6.78 13.54 5.59
C ALA A 171 7.41 14.90 5.96
N ARG A 172 8.73 14.96 6.10
CA ARG A 172 9.45 16.22 6.39
C ARG A 172 9.37 17.22 5.23
N GLU A 173 9.57 16.75 4.01
CA GLU A 173 9.60 17.58 2.80
C GLU A 173 8.23 18.21 2.49
N LEU A 174 7.14 17.46 2.70
CA LEU A 174 5.79 17.89 2.34
C LEU A 174 4.98 18.48 3.50
N SER A 175 5.51 18.49 4.72
CA SER A 175 4.81 19.00 5.92
C SER A 175 4.34 20.44 5.78
N GLY A 176 5.13 21.31 5.14
CA GLY A 176 4.77 22.72 4.88
C GLY A 176 3.54 22.89 3.96
N ARG A 177 3.10 21.82 3.30
CA ARG A 177 1.89 21.75 2.48
C ARG A 177 0.78 20.94 3.14
N GLN A 178 0.89 20.64 4.44
CA GLN A 178 -0.07 19.85 5.21
C GLN A 178 -0.30 18.42 4.67
N VAL A 179 0.63 17.90 3.83
CA VAL A 179 0.61 16.50 3.39
C VAL A 179 1.15 15.64 4.51
N THR A 180 0.36 14.71 5.01
CA THR A 180 0.89 13.68 5.91
C THR A 180 1.38 12.47 5.12
N CYS A 181 2.48 11.87 5.57
CA CYS A 181 3.03 10.66 4.98
C CYS A 181 3.36 9.66 6.11
N ASN A 182 2.69 8.52 6.12
CA ASN A 182 2.87 7.50 7.16
C ASN A 182 3.05 6.11 6.52
N ALA A 183 3.61 5.18 7.29
CA ALA A 183 3.73 3.78 6.89
C ALA A 183 2.86 2.90 7.80
N VAL A 184 2.23 1.90 7.20
CA VAL A 184 1.64 0.76 7.90
C VAL A 184 2.55 -0.44 7.65
N ALA A 185 2.91 -1.15 8.69
CA ALA A 185 3.75 -2.35 8.64
C ALA A 185 2.91 -3.58 9.03
N PRO A 186 2.30 -4.28 8.06
CA PRO A 186 1.57 -5.51 8.33
C PRO A 186 2.48 -6.60 8.88
N GLY A 187 1.97 -7.40 9.80
CA GLY A 187 2.49 -8.72 10.14
C GLY A 187 2.04 -9.77 9.13
N PHE A 188 1.79 -10.98 9.61
CA PHE A 188 1.22 -12.04 8.77
C PHE A 188 -0.29 -11.87 8.63
N ILE A 189 -0.73 -11.61 7.42
CA ILE A 189 -2.14 -11.34 7.06
C ILE A 189 -2.63 -12.45 6.13
N LYS A 190 -3.85 -12.96 6.39
CA LYS A 190 -4.51 -13.96 5.53
C LYS A 190 -4.72 -13.37 4.13
N THR A 191 -4.03 -13.94 3.15
CA THR A 191 -4.10 -13.59 1.72
C THR A 191 -3.70 -14.82 0.92
N ASP A 192 -3.89 -14.81 -0.40
CA ASP A 192 -3.43 -15.87 -1.30
C ASP A 192 -1.97 -16.27 -1.02
N MET A 193 -1.12 -15.29 -0.67
CA MET A 193 0.31 -15.53 -0.39
C MET A 193 0.52 -16.37 0.89
N THR A 194 -0.30 -16.19 1.92
CA THR A 194 -0.19 -16.95 3.18
C THR A 194 -0.95 -18.28 3.10
N ASP A 195 -1.87 -18.41 2.14
CA ASP A 195 -2.60 -19.67 1.92
C ASP A 195 -1.69 -20.76 1.32
N GLU A 196 -0.64 -20.36 0.59
CA GLU A 196 0.38 -21.27 0.07
C GLU A 196 1.29 -21.90 1.14
N LEU A 197 1.27 -21.37 2.38
CA LEU A 197 2.03 -21.92 3.50
C LEU A 197 1.44 -23.26 3.96
N THR A 198 2.32 -24.22 4.23
CA THR A 198 1.92 -25.50 4.88
C THR A 198 1.44 -25.26 6.29
N ASP A 199 0.63 -26.20 6.84
CA ASP A 199 0.14 -26.10 8.23
C ASP A 199 1.28 -25.99 9.25
N ALA A 200 2.38 -26.70 9.03
CA ALA A 200 3.57 -26.62 9.89
C ALA A 200 4.18 -25.21 9.88
N GLN A 201 4.26 -24.57 8.71
CA GLN A 201 4.74 -23.19 8.58
C GLN A 201 3.76 -22.19 9.21
N LYS A 202 2.44 -22.37 8.98
CA LYS A 202 1.40 -21.54 9.61
C LYS A 202 1.49 -21.60 11.14
N ASN A 203 1.61 -22.81 11.70
CA ASN A 203 1.72 -23.00 13.15
C ASN A 203 3.01 -22.38 13.72
N ALA A 204 4.14 -22.51 13.01
CA ALA A 204 5.40 -21.89 13.42
C ALA A 204 5.31 -20.35 13.44
N VAL A 205 4.63 -19.75 12.45
CA VAL A 205 4.39 -18.31 12.41
C VAL A 205 3.46 -17.86 13.54
N VAL A 206 2.33 -18.56 13.72
CA VAL A 206 1.35 -18.25 14.78
C VAL A 206 1.99 -18.30 16.17
N GLY A 207 2.93 -19.23 16.40
CA GLY A 207 3.68 -19.31 17.66
C GLY A 207 4.50 -18.06 17.99
N ASN A 208 4.81 -17.22 17.00
CA ASN A 208 5.54 -15.95 17.17
C ASN A 208 4.61 -14.72 17.20
N ILE A 209 3.29 -14.91 17.12
CA ILE A 209 2.31 -13.82 17.18
C ILE A 209 1.65 -13.83 18.55
N PRO A 210 1.86 -12.83 19.42
CA PRO A 210 1.26 -12.80 20.76
C PRO A 210 -0.27 -12.93 20.77
N LEU A 211 -0.99 -12.36 19.78
CA LEU A 211 -2.45 -12.56 19.65
C LEU A 211 -2.85 -13.94 19.14
N GLY A 212 -1.91 -14.83 18.82
CA GLY A 212 -2.14 -16.24 18.49
C GLY A 212 -2.88 -16.51 17.18
N SER A 213 -2.94 -15.55 16.27
CA SER A 213 -3.60 -15.72 14.97
C SER A 213 -3.03 -14.77 13.91
N PHE A 214 -3.20 -15.14 12.64
CA PHE A 214 -2.98 -14.20 11.53
C PHE A 214 -4.03 -13.09 11.58
N GLY A 215 -3.59 -11.86 11.20
CA GLY A 215 -4.51 -10.77 10.93
C GLY A 215 -5.31 -10.99 9.65
N GLU A 216 -6.34 -10.19 9.45
CA GLU A 216 -7.13 -10.16 8.23
C GLU A 216 -6.84 -8.89 7.43
N THR A 217 -7.14 -8.91 6.13
CA THR A 217 -6.94 -7.73 5.25
C THR A 217 -7.68 -6.50 5.75
N LYS A 218 -8.85 -6.70 6.39
CA LYS A 218 -9.64 -5.63 7.01
C LYS A 218 -8.91 -4.93 8.17
N ASP A 219 -8.02 -5.60 8.89
CA ASP A 219 -7.27 -5.00 9.99
C ASP A 219 -6.30 -3.93 9.45
N ILE A 220 -5.67 -4.23 8.31
CA ILE A 220 -4.82 -3.27 7.60
C ILE A 220 -5.64 -2.15 6.98
N ALA A 221 -6.76 -2.49 6.34
CA ALA A 221 -7.64 -1.50 5.71
C ALA A 221 -8.20 -0.49 6.72
N ALA A 222 -8.54 -0.93 7.94
CA ALA A 222 -9.01 -0.08 9.03
C ALA A 222 -7.94 0.94 9.45
N MET A 223 -6.67 0.51 9.62
CA MET A 223 -5.56 1.41 9.94
C MET A 223 -5.32 2.41 8.80
N VAL A 224 -5.34 1.96 7.55
CA VAL A 224 -5.18 2.84 6.37
C VAL A 224 -6.32 3.86 6.31
N ALA A 225 -7.57 3.45 6.50
CA ALA A 225 -8.72 4.35 6.51
C ALA A 225 -8.62 5.37 7.66
N PHE A 226 -8.13 4.98 8.85
CA PHE A 226 -7.85 5.92 9.93
C PHE A 226 -6.78 6.95 9.51
N LEU A 227 -5.63 6.50 8.98
CA LEU A 227 -4.55 7.40 8.57
C LEU A 227 -4.93 8.30 7.38
N ALA A 228 -5.86 7.85 6.53
CA ALA A 228 -6.41 8.65 5.43
C ALA A 228 -7.42 9.72 5.89
N SER A 229 -7.93 9.62 7.09
CA SER A 229 -9.01 10.47 7.62
C SER A 229 -8.52 11.80 8.19
N LYS A 230 -9.47 12.68 8.53
CA LYS A 230 -9.19 13.96 9.22
C LYS A 230 -8.72 13.78 10.66
N GLU A 231 -9.11 12.69 11.30
CA GLU A 231 -8.73 12.34 12.66
C GLU A 231 -7.23 12.13 12.79
N ALA A 232 -6.55 11.68 11.73
CA ALA A 232 -5.11 11.49 11.70
C ALA A 232 -4.31 12.72 11.21
N ARG A 233 -4.92 13.92 11.13
CA ARG A 233 -4.29 15.11 10.56
C ARG A 233 -2.99 15.56 11.23
N TYR A 234 -2.75 15.13 12.46
CA TYR A 234 -1.53 15.50 13.24
C TYR A 234 -0.53 14.34 13.34
N ILE A 235 -0.72 13.29 12.52
CA ILE A 235 0.14 12.12 12.48
C ILE A 235 0.91 12.13 11.15
N THR A 236 2.24 12.26 11.20
CA THR A 236 3.09 12.20 10.01
C THR A 236 4.47 11.65 10.33
N GLY A 237 5.10 10.96 9.38
CA GLY A 237 6.42 10.33 9.53
C GLY A 237 6.43 9.09 10.42
N GLN A 238 5.26 8.55 10.79
CA GLN A 238 5.15 7.43 11.71
C GLN A 238 5.07 6.08 10.97
N VAL A 239 5.41 5.02 11.70
CA VAL A 239 5.29 3.62 11.26
C VAL A 239 4.38 2.90 12.25
N PHE A 240 3.28 2.36 11.75
CA PHE A 240 2.30 1.64 12.56
C PHE A 240 2.37 0.15 12.25
N ALA A 241 2.90 -0.65 13.17
CA ALA A 241 2.80 -2.09 13.08
C ALA A 241 1.35 -2.53 13.33
N VAL A 242 0.85 -3.41 12.45
CA VAL A 242 -0.45 -4.08 12.59
C VAL A 242 -0.15 -5.57 12.43
N ASP A 243 0.29 -6.20 13.52
CA ASP A 243 1.02 -7.46 13.47
C ASP A 243 0.68 -8.44 14.61
N GLY A 244 -0.33 -8.13 15.41
CA GLY A 244 -0.71 -8.95 16.56
C GLY A 244 0.34 -8.98 17.69
N GLY A 245 1.23 -7.99 17.74
CA GLY A 245 2.29 -7.87 18.76
C GLY A 245 3.61 -8.54 18.36
N MET A 246 3.77 -8.98 17.10
CA MET A 246 4.96 -9.71 16.64
C MET A 246 6.27 -8.91 16.77
N THR A 247 6.20 -7.59 16.73
CA THR A 247 7.37 -6.70 16.80
C THR A 247 7.53 -5.98 18.16
N MET A 248 6.80 -6.42 19.19
CA MET A 248 6.95 -5.89 20.55
C MET A 248 8.34 -6.23 21.13
#